data_666804673d47d651ab8aa2f465f9748d
#
_entry.id   666804673d47d651ab8aa2f465f9748d
#
_cell.length_a   1.000
_cell.length_b   1.000
_cell.length_c   1.000
_cell.angle_alpha   90.00
_cell.angle_beta   90.00
_cell.angle_gamma   90.00
#
_symmetry.space_group_name_H-M   'P 1'
#
loop_
_entity.id
_entity.type
_entity.pdbx_description
1 polymer ?
#
loop_
_entity_poly.entity_id
_entity_poly.type
_entity_poly.pdbx_seq_one_letter_code
_entity_poly.pdbx_strand_id
1 'polypeptide(L)'
;MSSNRRPKLRSVRRTAVAATSATLAGVLLAACGGGSDSGSGAASKGPVHIKVWAWYPQFKQVVAEFNKTHKDVQVDWVQAGVGQDEYTKLKTALKAGQGAPDVVMLEFQELPTIQLSKGLLDMGKYGANADKDKYVDWAWKQVSDGDHVYAIPVDGGPMAMMYRADLFKKYKLKVPTTWAEFKEEAAKLHKADPKAYMTDFGSDETAAGWRQGLMWQAGSRPYTYAASKLPDIGVKLNDAGAKKVYDYWGDLVKNKLVDTQSYATTDFYNGLSSGKYATYIAAGWGPGYLSSVAKKTAGKWRVAPLPQWTAGGNAQGDWGGSSFAVTTQTKHPKEATQVARELFGTSEAAWKIGIDQAYLFPLSNPILNGSYFRDKKYDFFGGQQINKVFVPAANGIGGFDWSPFQDFAYNTDTSEVGKALQGQTAWSSVNDNVQDQVTSYAAKQGFKVSK
;
A
#
# COMPACT_ATOMS: atom_id res chain seq x y z
N MET A 1 -24.73 -43.31 -39.69
CA MET A 1 -26.11 -43.36 -39.14
C MET A 1 -26.04 -42.66 -37.82
N SER A 2 -26.45 -41.39 -37.84
CA SER A 2 -27.63 -40.80 -37.20
C SER A 2 -27.48 -40.67 -35.69
N SER A 3 -27.66 -39.56 -35.00
CA SER A 3 -28.56 -38.44 -35.21
C SER A 3 -28.20 -37.26 -34.33
N ASN A 4 -28.28 -36.09 -34.93
CA ASN A 4 -28.34 -34.78 -34.29
C ASN A 4 -29.55 -34.64 -33.37
N ARG A 5 -29.40 -34.16 -32.14
CA ARG A 5 -30.50 -33.52 -31.42
C ARG A 5 -30.00 -32.21 -30.77
N ARG A 6 -30.47 -31.09 -31.32
CA ARG A 6 -30.42 -29.74 -30.70
C ARG A 6 -31.54 -29.64 -29.66
N PRO A 7 -31.34 -29.00 -28.50
CA PRO A 7 -32.42 -28.61 -27.61
C PRO A 7 -33.01 -27.26 -28.01
N LYS A 8 -34.35 -27.21 -27.98
CA LYS A 8 -35.21 -26.07 -28.32
C LYS A 8 -35.11 -24.95 -27.27
N LEU A 9 -34.99 -23.73 -27.74
CA LEU A 9 -35.21 -22.49 -26.97
C LEU A 9 -36.66 -22.38 -26.54
N ARG A 10 -36.90 -22.24 -25.24
CA ARG A 10 -38.19 -21.83 -24.67
C ARG A 10 -38.25 -20.31 -24.59
N SER A 11 -39.17 -19.70 -25.29
CA SER A 11 -39.58 -18.31 -25.21
C SER A 11 -40.25 -18.03 -23.86
N VAL A 12 -39.72 -17.05 -23.10
CA VAL A 12 -40.39 -16.51 -21.91
C VAL A 12 -41.13 -15.24 -22.32
N ARG A 13 -42.44 -15.28 -22.18
CA ARG A 13 -43.38 -14.17 -22.44
C ARG A 13 -43.11 -13.03 -21.44
N ARG A 14 -42.95 -11.82 -21.96
CA ARG A 14 -42.97 -10.57 -21.20
C ARG A 14 -44.43 -10.26 -20.83
N THR A 15 -44.72 -10.19 -19.53
CA THR A 15 -45.94 -9.60 -18.99
C THR A 15 -45.68 -8.13 -18.67
N ALA A 16 -46.37 -7.24 -19.34
CA ALA A 16 -46.38 -5.81 -19.03
C ALA A 16 -47.32 -5.58 -17.84
N VAL A 17 -46.81 -4.88 -16.82
CA VAL A 17 -47.63 -4.36 -15.72
C VAL A 17 -47.73 -2.85 -15.91
N ALA A 18 -48.97 -2.39 -16.12
CA ALA A 18 -49.29 -0.98 -16.23
C ALA A 18 -49.23 -0.28 -14.86
N ALA A 19 -48.52 0.84 -14.79
CA ALA A 19 -48.47 1.70 -13.61
C ALA A 19 -49.66 2.67 -13.66
N THR A 20 -50.50 2.63 -12.63
CA THR A 20 -51.57 3.60 -12.37
C THR A 20 -50.98 4.77 -11.54
N SER A 21 -51.01 5.94 -12.14
CA SER A 21 -50.68 7.21 -11.48
C SER A 21 -51.83 7.68 -10.59
N ALA A 22 -51.61 7.88 -9.32
CA ALA A 22 -52.55 8.56 -8.43
C ALA A 22 -51.95 9.93 -8.01
N THR A 23 -52.54 10.97 -8.56
CA THR A 23 -52.34 12.38 -8.22
C THR A 23 -53.06 12.67 -6.91
N LEU A 24 -52.35 13.20 -5.90
CA LEU A 24 -52.98 13.89 -4.75
C LEU A 24 -52.51 15.34 -4.74
N ALA A 25 -53.48 16.18 -4.98
CA ALA A 25 -53.39 17.64 -4.95
C ALA A 25 -53.49 18.17 -3.53
N GLY A 26 -52.84 19.30 -3.34
CA GLY A 26 -52.50 20.06 -2.18
C GLY A 26 -53.60 20.50 -1.23
N VAL A 27 -53.17 20.96 -0.08
CA VAL A 27 -53.81 22.03 0.70
C VAL A 27 -52.73 23.00 1.21
N LEU A 28 -52.72 24.19 0.68
CA LEU A 28 -52.02 25.36 1.24
C LEU A 28 -52.95 25.92 2.35
N LEU A 29 -52.46 26.04 3.54
CA LEU A 29 -53.00 26.89 4.58
C LEU A 29 -51.95 27.91 5.00
N ALA A 30 -52.12 29.12 4.53
CA ALA A 30 -51.42 30.30 5.00
C ALA A 30 -52.02 30.71 6.37
N ALA A 31 -51.19 30.85 7.38
CA ALA A 31 -51.50 31.58 8.58
C ALA A 31 -50.42 32.66 8.78
N CYS A 32 -50.77 33.88 8.47
CA CYS A 32 -50.06 35.06 8.94
C CYS A 32 -50.32 35.28 10.43
N GLY A 33 -49.23 35.34 11.20
CA GLY A 33 -49.27 35.79 12.60
C GLY A 33 -47.94 36.47 12.89
N GLY A 34 -47.94 37.80 12.93
CA GLY A 34 -46.76 38.59 13.27
C GLY A 34 -46.42 38.48 14.76
N GLY A 35 -45.15 38.42 15.05
CA GLY A 35 -44.54 38.51 16.35
C GLY A 35 -43.06 38.76 16.19
N SER A 36 -42.66 39.99 16.27
CA SER A 36 -41.25 40.38 16.38
C SER A 36 -40.69 39.92 17.72
N ASP A 37 -39.79 38.97 17.67
CA ASP A 37 -38.86 38.76 18.78
C ASP A 37 -37.47 38.49 18.20
N SER A 38 -36.61 39.48 18.42
CA SER A 38 -35.20 39.44 18.07
C SER A 38 -34.44 38.56 19.09
N GLY A 39 -34.44 37.27 18.84
CA GLY A 39 -33.58 36.31 19.52
C GLY A 39 -32.61 35.70 18.52
N SER A 40 -31.38 36.18 18.45
CA SER A 40 -30.29 35.54 17.72
C SER A 40 -29.93 34.21 18.36
N GLY A 41 -30.79 33.22 18.20
CA GLY A 41 -30.46 31.82 18.43
C GLY A 41 -29.67 31.33 17.21
N ALA A 42 -28.36 31.24 17.33
CA ALA A 42 -27.58 30.50 16.39
C ALA A 42 -28.10 29.05 16.43
N ALA A 43 -28.87 28.66 15.42
CA ALA A 43 -29.25 27.27 15.21
C ALA A 43 -27.93 26.47 15.20
N SER A 44 -27.74 25.59 16.19
CA SER A 44 -26.58 24.72 16.22
C SER A 44 -26.66 23.88 14.94
N LYS A 45 -25.86 24.20 13.94
CA LYS A 45 -25.67 23.32 12.81
C LYS A 45 -25.14 22.03 13.40
N GLY A 46 -25.80 20.88 13.12
CA GLY A 46 -25.30 19.57 13.51
C GLY A 46 -23.87 19.35 13.01
N PRO A 47 -23.21 18.26 13.40
CA PRO A 47 -21.85 17.97 12.97
C PRO A 47 -21.72 17.93 11.45
N VAL A 48 -20.57 18.35 10.94
CA VAL A 48 -20.22 18.15 9.52
C VAL A 48 -19.86 16.68 9.33
N HIS A 49 -20.48 16.03 8.36
CA HIS A 49 -20.21 14.64 8.02
C HIS A 49 -19.20 14.54 6.90
N ILE A 50 -18.09 13.83 7.14
CA ILE A 50 -16.99 13.60 6.19
C ILE A 50 -16.98 12.15 5.78
N LYS A 51 -17.23 11.88 4.51
CA LYS A 51 -17.19 10.54 3.93
C LYS A 51 -15.74 10.11 3.72
N VAL A 52 -15.34 8.98 4.32
CA VAL A 52 -14.00 8.42 4.21
C VAL A 52 -14.03 7.05 3.56
N TRP A 53 -13.25 6.84 2.50
CA TRP A 53 -12.96 5.52 1.96
C TRP A 53 -11.62 5.04 2.47
N ALA A 54 -11.59 3.85 3.05
CA ALA A 54 -10.37 3.22 3.55
C ALA A 54 -10.59 1.73 3.81
N TRP A 55 -9.50 0.94 3.73
CA TRP A 55 -9.52 -0.50 3.99
C TRP A 55 -8.55 -0.94 5.09
N TYR A 56 -8.07 -0.04 5.95
CA TYR A 56 -7.24 -0.45 7.09
C TYR A 56 -7.96 -1.51 7.94
N PRO A 57 -7.26 -2.57 8.36
CA PRO A 57 -7.84 -3.50 9.32
C PRO A 57 -8.28 -2.76 10.58
N GLN A 58 -9.44 -3.14 11.14
CA GLN A 58 -10.00 -2.53 12.35
C GLN A 58 -10.35 -1.03 12.25
N PHE A 59 -10.39 -0.45 11.05
CA PHE A 59 -10.61 0.99 10.85
C PHE A 59 -11.94 1.49 11.43
N LYS A 60 -12.97 0.62 11.48
CA LYS A 60 -14.24 0.95 12.16
C LYS A 60 -14.04 1.39 13.60
N GLN A 61 -13.08 0.78 14.32
CA GLN A 61 -12.79 1.16 15.72
C GLN A 61 -12.05 2.49 15.79
N VAL A 62 -11.16 2.78 14.84
CA VAL A 62 -10.46 4.06 14.73
C VAL A 62 -11.46 5.19 14.47
N VAL A 63 -12.39 4.98 13.54
CA VAL A 63 -13.48 5.93 13.26
C VAL A 63 -14.39 6.15 14.50
N ALA A 64 -14.74 5.10 15.22
CA ALA A 64 -15.54 5.21 16.43
C ALA A 64 -14.84 6.04 17.51
N GLU A 65 -13.52 5.88 17.67
CA GLU A 65 -12.74 6.69 18.62
C GLU A 65 -12.64 8.15 18.17
N PHE A 66 -12.45 8.43 16.87
CA PHE A 66 -12.50 9.78 16.34
C PHE A 66 -13.85 10.44 16.59
N ASN A 67 -14.95 9.80 16.23
CA ASN A 67 -16.31 10.32 16.37
C ASN A 67 -16.72 10.55 17.83
N LYS A 68 -16.14 9.79 18.76
CA LYS A 68 -16.37 9.96 20.20
C LYS A 68 -15.79 11.28 20.72
N THR A 69 -14.64 11.69 20.21
CA THR A 69 -13.89 12.85 20.69
C THR A 69 -14.16 14.13 19.88
N HIS A 70 -14.65 14.02 18.64
CA HIS A 70 -14.96 15.14 17.76
C HIS A 70 -16.47 15.31 17.59
N LYS A 71 -17.06 16.39 18.16
CA LYS A 71 -18.52 16.58 18.15
C LYS A 71 -19.02 17.42 16.98
N ASP A 72 -18.19 18.22 16.42
CA ASP A 72 -18.45 19.14 15.28
C ASP A 72 -18.14 18.52 13.92
N VAL A 73 -17.34 17.46 13.88
CA VAL A 73 -17.00 16.72 12.66
C VAL A 73 -17.18 15.23 12.93
N GLN A 74 -17.93 14.54 12.10
CA GLN A 74 -18.16 13.11 12.19
C GLN A 74 -17.71 12.43 10.92
N VAL A 75 -17.12 11.24 11.04
CA VAL A 75 -16.65 10.41 9.93
C VAL A 75 -17.68 9.36 9.57
N ASP A 76 -18.08 9.35 8.29
CA ASP A 76 -18.90 8.31 7.68
C ASP A 76 -17.97 7.39 6.85
N TRP A 77 -17.57 6.27 7.44
CA TRP A 77 -16.66 5.35 6.80
C TRP A 77 -17.35 4.38 5.84
N VAL A 78 -16.74 4.19 4.68
CA VAL A 78 -17.13 3.19 3.67
C VAL A 78 -15.89 2.43 3.24
N GLN A 79 -15.95 1.10 3.27
CA GLN A 79 -14.97 0.24 2.62
C GLN A 79 -15.41 0.06 1.16
N ALA A 80 -14.94 0.94 0.28
CA ALA A 80 -15.34 0.92 -1.13
C ALA A 80 -14.68 -0.20 -1.94
N GLY A 81 -13.55 -0.71 -1.45
CA GLY A 81 -12.77 -1.79 -2.06
C GLY A 81 -11.51 -2.03 -1.25
N VAL A 82 -10.55 -2.73 -1.83
CA VAL A 82 -9.19 -2.92 -1.33
C VAL A 82 -8.22 -2.72 -2.50
N GLY A 83 -7.23 -1.85 -2.34
CA GLY A 83 -6.23 -1.58 -3.38
C GLY A 83 -6.88 -1.16 -4.70
N GLN A 84 -6.54 -1.82 -5.81
CA GLN A 84 -6.99 -1.49 -7.17
C GLN A 84 -8.52 -1.41 -7.34
N ASP A 85 -9.30 -2.17 -6.55
CA ASP A 85 -10.76 -2.10 -6.60
C ASP A 85 -11.27 -0.73 -6.13
N GLU A 86 -10.70 -0.18 -5.05
CA GLU A 86 -11.02 1.17 -4.56
C GLU A 86 -10.49 2.24 -5.52
N TYR A 87 -9.26 2.11 -6.02
CA TYR A 87 -8.66 3.07 -6.95
C TYR A 87 -9.42 3.17 -8.25
N THR A 88 -9.92 2.05 -8.80
CA THR A 88 -10.76 2.05 -10.00
C THR A 88 -12.06 2.81 -9.79
N LYS A 89 -12.72 2.62 -8.64
CA LYS A 89 -13.92 3.37 -8.26
C LYS A 89 -13.63 4.85 -8.07
N LEU A 90 -12.52 5.18 -7.40
CA LEU A 90 -12.10 6.56 -7.18
C LEU A 90 -11.82 7.27 -8.51
N LYS A 91 -11.01 6.66 -9.39
CA LYS A 91 -10.69 7.21 -10.72
C LYS A 91 -11.97 7.44 -11.54
N THR A 92 -12.93 6.52 -11.45
CA THR A 92 -14.24 6.64 -12.13
C THR A 92 -15.06 7.81 -11.56
N ALA A 93 -15.15 7.94 -10.24
CA ALA A 93 -15.90 9.01 -9.58
C ALA A 93 -15.27 10.39 -9.83
N LEU A 94 -13.95 10.49 -9.79
CA LEU A 94 -13.23 11.73 -10.11
C LEU A 94 -13.46 12.15 -11.56
N LYS A 95 -13.40 11.21 -12.51
CA LYS A 95 -13.68 11.46 -13.93
C LYS A 95 -15.14 11.89 -14.17
N ALA A 96 -16.08 11.32 -13.42
CA ALA A 96 -17.51 11.68 -13.49
C ALA A 96 -17.83 13.04 -12.84
N GLY A 97 -16.91 13.65 -12.12
CA GLY A 97 -17.12 14.90 -11.38
C GLY A 97 -17.99 14.76 -10.13
N GLN A 98 -18.36 13.52 -9.73
CA GLN A 98 -19.21 13.23 -8.58
C GLN A 98 -19.01 11.83 -8.04
N GLY A 99 -19.34 11.62 -6.77
CA GLY A 99 -19.35 10.29 -6.13
C GLY A 99 -18.04 9.90 -5.44
N ALA A 100 -16.98 10.70 -5.55
CA ALA A 100 -15.78 10.48 -4.75
C ALA A 100 -16.06 10.77 -3.26
N PRO A 101 -15.31 10.17 -2.32
CA PRO A 101 -15.36 10.52 -0.91
C PRO A 101 -14.72 11.89 -0.67
N ASP A 102 -14.92 12.45 0.53
CA ASP A 102 -14.18 13.65 0.94
C ASP A 102 -12.71 13.31 1.23
N VAL A 103 -12.48 12.21 1.96
CA VAL A 103 -11.15 11.68 2.29
C VAL A 103 -11.02 10.26 1.78
N VAL A 104 -9.85 9.94 1.24
CA VAL A 104 -9.56 8.59 0.71
C VAL A 104 -8.19 8.11 1.20
N MET A 105 -8.11 6.83 1.57
CA MET A 105 -6.84 6.15 1.75
C MET A 105 -6.20 5.93 0.39
N LEU A 106 -4.95 6.33 0.25
CA LEU A 106 -4.14 6.06 -0.94
C LEU A 106 -2.78 5.54 -0.53
N GLU A 107 -2.36 4.45 -1.14
CA GLU A 107 -0.97 4.03 -1.07
C GLU A 107 -0.09 5.04 -1.83
N PHE A 108 1.16 5.20 -1.40
CA PHE A 108 2.06 6.23 -1.95
C PHE A 108 2.24 6.12 -3.47
N GLN A 109 2.27 4.90 -4.01
CA GLN A 109 2.42 4.69 -5.46
C GLN A 109 1.24 5.22 -6.28
N GLU A 110 0.05 5.38 -5.69
CA GLU A 110 -1.13 5.87 -6.39
C GLU A 110 -1.25 7.40 -6.39
N LEU A 111 -0.60 8.07 -5.43
CA LEU A 111 -0.70 9.52 -5.30
C LEU A 111 -0.36 10.27 -6.60
N PRO A 112 0.75 9.98 -7.31
CA PRO A 112 1.08 10.69 -8.54
C PRO A 112 0.03 10.51 -9.64
N THR A 113 -0.56 9.31 -9.76
CA THR A 113 -1.61 9.01 -10.75
C THR A 113 -2.87 9.84 -10.50
N ILE A 114 -3.33 9.90 -9.23
CA ILE A 114 -4.51 10.67 -8.86
C ILE A 114 -4.23 12.19 -8.92
N GLN A 115 -3.03 12.61 -8.55
CA GLN A 115 -2.55 13.99 -8.66
C GLN A 115 -2.58 14.49 -10.11
N LEU A 116 -2.11 13.65 -11.06
CA LEU A 116 -2.12 13.95 -12.50
C LEU A 116 -3.54 14.23 -13.01
N SER A 117 -4.56 13.55 -12.47
CA SER A 117 -5.97 13.79 -12.79
C SER A 117 -6.54 15.06 -12.14
N LYS A 118 -5.75 15.80 -11.33
CA LYS A 118 -6.19 16.94 -10.51
C LYS A 118 -7.30 16.57 -9.53
N GLY A 119 -7.34 15.30 -9.11
CA GLY A 119 -8.37 14.78 -8.20
C GLY A 119 -8.10 15.07 -6.72
N LEU A 120 -6.89 15.53 -6.35
CA LEU A 120 -6.49 15.79 -4.97
C LEU A 120 -6.48 17.27 -4.63
N LEU A 121 -7.01 17.58 -3.45
CA LEU A 121 -6.98 18.90 -2.86
C LEU A 121 -5.58 19.19 -2.29
N ASP A 122 -5.11 20.41 -2.47
CA ASP A 122 -3.93 20.91 -1.76
C ASP A 122 -4.31 21.30 -0.33
N MET A 123 -4.03 20.39 0.61
CA MET A 123 -4.30 20.56 2.03
C MET A 123 -3.34 21.56 2.71
N GLY A 124 -2.24 21.94 2.07
CA GLY A 124 -1.35 22.99 2.57
C GLY A 124 -2.09 24.30 2.81
N LYS A 125 -3.07 24.62 1.95
CA LYS A 125 -3.97 25.78 2.08
C LYS A 125 -4.87 25.74 3.33
N TYR A 126 -5.00 24.57 3.95
CA TYR A 126 -5.82 24.31 5.13
C TYR A 126 -4.99 23.93 6.35
N GLY A 127 -3.69 24.26 6.35
CA GLY A 127 -2.81 24.15 7.50
C GLY A 127 -2.08 22.81 7.65
N ALA A 128 -2.12 21.92 6.65
CA ALA A 128 -1.43 20.62 6.73
C ALA A 128 0.10 20.75 6.78
N ASN A 129 0.67 21.84 6.27
CA ASN A 129 2.13 22.10 6.34
C ASN A 129 2.69 22.11 7.76
N ALA A 130 1.87 22.46 8.76
CA ALA A 130 2.27 22.45 10.17
C ALA A 130 2.59 21.05 10.72
N ASP A 131 2.27 19.99 9.99
CA ASP A 131 2.52 18.63 10.43
C ASP A 131 3.83 18.03 9.89
N LYS A 132 4.56 18.74 9.03
CA LYS A 132 5.79 18.26 8.37
C LYS A 132 6.75 17.58 9.34
N ASP A 133 7.10 18.24 10.42
CA ASP A 133 8.09 17.75 11.38
C ASP A 133 7.58 16.61 12.29
N LYS A 134 6.28 16.32 12.20
CA LYS A 134 5.66 15.19 12.92
C LYS A 134 5.85 13.85 12.23
N TYR A 135 6.33 13.83 10.99
CA TYR A 135 6.49 12.62 10.19
C TYR A 135 7.95 12.39 9.80
N VAL A 136 8.29 11.15 9.46
CA VAL A 136 9.61 10.85 8.90
C VAL A 136 9.78 11.55 7.55
N ASP A 137 10.94 12.13 7.30
CA ASP A 137 11.20 13.01 6.15
C ASP A 137 10.86 12.38 4.80
N TRP A 138 11.25 11.12 4.61
CA TRP A 138 11.00 10.46 3.34
C TRP A 138 9.51 10.28 3.06
N ALA A 139 8.70 9.98 4.10
CA ALA A 139 7.26 9.83 3.94
C ALA A 139 6.56 11.16 3.67
N TRP A 140 7.00 12.24 4.33
CA TRP A 140 6.48 13.57 4.02
C TRP A 140 6.75 13.99 2.58
N LYS A 141 7.92 13.64 2.03
CA LYS A 141 8.27 13.89 0.63
C LYS A 141 7.38 13.11 -0.36
N GLN A 142 6.83 11.95 0.03
CA GLN A 142 5.89 11.21 -0.81
C GLN A 142 4.56 11.94 -1.02
N VAL A 143 4.16 12.78 -0.07
CA VAL A 143 2.82 13.40 -0.03
C VAL A 143 2.85 14.89 -0.32
N SER A 144 4.02 15.48 -0.54
CA SER A 144 4.18 16.94 -0.72
C SER A 144 5.06 17.29 -1.93
N ASP A 145 4.83 18.47 -2.51
CA ASP A 145 5.66 19.10 -3.55
C ASP A 145 5.84 20.59 -3.19
N GLY A 146 6.99 20.93 -2.61
CA GLY A 146 7.21 22.25 -2.03
C GLY A 146 6.27 22.51 -0.85
N ASP A 147 5.49 23.60 -0.95
CA ASP A 147 4.49 23.99 0.06
C ASP A 147 3.11 23.32 -0.16
N HIS A 148 2.95 22.56 -1.23
CA HIS A 148 1.72 21.83 -1.51
C HIS A 148 1.71 20.48 -0.79
N VAL A 149 0.62 20.17 -0.09
CA VAL A 149 0.43 18.91 0.63
C VAL A 149 -0.80 18.20 0.08
N TYR A 150 -0.62 17.03 -0.49
CA TYR A 150 -1.69 16.28 -1.16
C TYR A 150 -2.23 15.10 -0.35
N ALA A 151 -1.48 14.64 0.64
CA ALA A 151 -1.92 13.62 1.58
C ALA A 151 -1.23 13.76 2.95
N ILE A 152 -1.71 13.04 3.95
CA ILE A 152 -1.08 12.89 5.26
C ILE A 152 -0.58 11.46 5.39
N PRO A 153 0.73 11.21 5.67
CA PRO A 153 1.25 9.87 5.83
C PRO A 153 0.57 9.13 6.99
N VAL A 154 0.30 7.85 6.83
CA VAL A 154 -0.23 6.99 7.90
C VAL A 154 0.77 5.89 8.20
N ASP A 155 0.84 4.86 7.39
CA ASP A 155 1.73 3.74 7.63
C ASP A 155 2.80 3.59 6.54
N GLY A 156 3.87 2.88 6.86
CA GLY A 156 5.02 2.67 6.00
C GLY A 156 5.41 1.21 5.83
N GLY A 157 6.24 0.99 4.82
CA GLY A 157 6.69 -0.33 4.43
C GLY A 157 8.19 -0.59 4.57
N PRO A 158 8.90 -0.16 5.66
CA PRO A 158 10.31 -0.53 5.81
C PRO A 158 10.45 -2.05 5.77
N MET A 159 11.40 -2.55 4.96
CA MET A 159 11.54 -3.98 4.73
C MET A 159 12.49 -4.62 5.75
N ALA A 160 12.16 -5.86 6.13
CA ALA A 160 13.01 -6.71 6.97
C ALA A 160 12.84 -8.19 6.58
N MET A 161 13.71 -9.04 7.12
CA MET A 161 13.65 -10.49 6.93
C MET A 161 13.04 -11.17 8.16
N MET A 162 11.84 -11.71 8.01
CA MET A 162 11.27 -12.62 9.00
C MET A 162 11.77 -14.04 8.70
N TYR A 163 12.23 -14.78 9.72
CA TYR A 163 12.77 -16.13 9.53
C TYR A 163 12.25 -17.14 10.55
N ARG A 164 12.14 -18.38 10.14
CA ARG A 164 11.76 -19.55 10.95
C ARG A 164 12.95 -20.02 11.78
N ALA A 165 13.06 -19.55 13.03
CA ALA A 165 14.15 -19.90 13.93
C ALA A 165 14.26 -21.41 14.16
N ASP A 166 13.15 -22.14 14.16
CA ASP A 166 13.11 -23.60 14.26
C ASP A 166 13.69 -24.29 13.03
N LEU A 167 13.44 -23.78 11.81
CA LEU A 167 14.03 -24.32 10.57
C LEU A 167 15.51 -23.97 10.48
N PHE A 168 15.90 -22.76 10.83
CA PHE A 168 17.30 -22.35 10.88
C PHE A 168 18.09 -23.26 11.83
N LYS A 169 17.52 -23.58 13.01
CA LYS A 169 18.12 -24.54 13.93
C LYS A 169 18.17 -25.95 13.32
N LYS A 170 17.07 -26.44 12.73
CA LYS A 170 16.97 -27.79 12.14
C LYS A 170 18.01 -27.99 11.05
N TYR A 171 18.19 -27.06 10.15
CA TYR A 171 19.10 -27.15 9.01
C TYR A 171 20.48 -26.52 9.27
N LYS A 172 20.75 -26.09 10.52
CA LYS A 172 22.02 -25.46 10.95
C LYS A 172 22.37 -24.22 10.09
N LEU A 173 21.36 -23.43 9.72
CA LEU A 173 21.53 -22.20 8.97
C LEU A 173 21.95 -21.05 9.90
N LYS A 174 22.72 -20.12 9.36
CA LYS A 174 23.02 -18.85 10.00
C LYS A 174 22.05 -17.78 9.52
N VAL A 175 21.72 -16.81 10.37
CA VAL A 175 20.93 -15.63 9.94
C VAL A 175 21.84 -14.76 9.06
N PRO A 176 21.52 -14.63 7.76
CA PRO A 176 22.38 -13.90 6.84
C PRO A 176 22.33 -12.38 7.11
N THR A 177 23.47 -11.74 7.08
CA THR A 177 23.63 -10.28 7.18
C THR A 177 23.86 -9.63 5.82
N THR A 178 24.25 -10.44 4.83
CA THR A 178 24.47 -10.01 3.44
C THR A 178 23.69 -10.88 2.46
N TRP A 179 23.42 -10.35 1.27
CA TRP A 179 22.80 -11.12 0.18
C TRP A 179 23.70 -12.28 -0.30
N ALA A 180 25.03 -12.14 -0.18
CA ALA A 180 25.96 -13.23 -0.45
C ALA A 180 25.74 -14.39 0.53
N GLU A 181 25.70 -14.11 1.84
CA GLU A 181 25.40 -15.09 2.88
C GLU A 181 24.00 -15.69 2.71
N PHE A 182 22.99 -14.87 2.31
CA PHE A 182 21.64 -15.37 2.03
C PHE A 182 21.66 -16.47 0.95
N LYS A 183 22.39 -16.26 -0.14
CA LYS A 183 22.55 -17.26 -1.21
C LYS A 183 23.25 -18.51 -0.71
N GLU A 184 24.30 -18.37 0.09
CA GLU A 184 25.03 -19.53 0.68
C GLU A 184 24.10 -20.37 1.58
N GLU A 185 23.32 -19.71 2.47
CA GLU A 185 22.41 -20.40 3.36
C GLU A 185 21.23 -21.02 2.58
N ALA A 186 20.77 -20.38 1.50
CA ALA A 186 19.77 -20.92 0.60
C ALA A 186 20.26 -22.21 -0.09
N ALA A 187 21.52 -22.24 -0.54
CA ALA A 187 22.14 -23.42 -1.12
C ALA A 187 22.28 -24.58 -0.10
N LYS A 188 22.65 -24.27 1.16
CA LYS A 188 22.68 -25.24 2.24
C LYS A 188 21.31 -25.83 2.52
N LEU A 189 20.29 -24.99 2.59
CA LEU A 189 18.90 -25.41 2.80
C LEU A 189 18.45 -26.35 1.67
N HIS A 190 18.62 -25.94 0.42
CA HIS A 190 18.21 -26.70 -0.76
C HIS A 190 18.92 -28.07 -0.84
N LYS A 191 20.21 -28.11 -0.48
CA LYS A 191 20.98 -29.38 -0.40
C LYS A 191 20.44 -30.29 0.68
N ALA A 192 20.01 -29.76 1.83
CA ALA A 192 19.47 -30.53 2.95
C ALA A 192 18.02 -30.98 2.71
N ASP A 193 17.22 -30.17 2.05
CA ASP A 193 15.83 -30.44 1.73
C ASP A 193 15.43 -29.74 0.41
N PRO A 194 15.45 -30.44 -0.73
CA PRO A 194 15.13 -29.85 -2.04
C PRO A 194 13.69 -29.34 -2.19
N LYS A 195 12.81 -29.62 -1.21
CA LYS A 195 11.42 -29.12 -1.20
C LYS A 195 11.26 -27.84 -0.36
N ALA A 196 12.30 -27.46 0.39
CA ALA A 196 12.33 -26.23 1.15
C ALA A 196 13.10 -25.14 0.39
N TYR A 197 12.60 -23.93 0.46
CA TYR A 197 13.19 -22.74 -0.17
C TYR A 197 13.56 -21.70 0.88
N MET A 198 14.58 -20.91 0.59
CA MET A 198 14.94 -19.82 1.51
C MET A 198 13.80 -18.82 1.63
N THR A 199 13.19 -18.44 0.50
CA THR A 199 12.02 -17.57 0.42
C THR A 199 11.28 -17.82 -0.90
N ASP A 200 10.24 -17.02 -1.15
CA ASP A 200 9.58 -16.89 -2.44
C ASP A 200 10.03 -15.59 -3.13
N PHE A 201 10.25 -15.63 -4.45
CA PHE A 201 10.58 -14.44 -5.25
C PHE A 201 9.33 -13.66 -5.66
N GLY A 202 8.19 -14.33 -5.73
CA GLY A 202 6.94 -13.76 -6.20
C GLY A 202 6.93 -13.43 -7.70
N SER A 203 5.89 -13.88 -8.39
CA SER A 203 5.79 -13.76 -9.85
C SER A 203 4.65 -12.85 -10.32
N ASP A 204 3.91 -12.22 -9.42
CA ASP A 204 2.74 -11.40 -9.71
C ASP A 204 3.00 -9.89 -9.53
N GLU A 205 1.96 -9.09 -9.78
CA GLU A 205 2.00 -7.63 -9.66
C GLU A 205 2.27 -7.16 -8.21
N THR A 206 1.75 -7.86 -7.20
CA THR A 206 2.02 -7.55 -5.79
C THR A 206 3.52 -7.65 -5.51
N ALA A 207 4.18 -8.65 -6.09
CA ALA A 207 5.62 -8.82 -5.98
C ALA A 207 6.44 -7.79 -6.77
N ALA A 208 5.85 -7.08 -7.75
CA ALA A 208 6.55 -5.97 -8.43
C ALA A 208 6.91 -4.85 -7.45
N GLY A 209 6.01 -4.51 -6.51
CA GLY A 209 6.31 -3.55 -5.44
C GLY A 209 7.42 -4.04 -4.51
N TRP A 210 7.42 -5.32 -4.15
CA TRP A 210 8.49 -5.94 -3.37
C TRP A 210 9.84 -5.88 -4.10
N ARG A 211 9.88 -6.21 -5.40
CA ARG A 211 11.09 -6.11 -6.24
C ARG A 211 11.59 -4.67 -6.31
N GLN A 212 10.69 -3.69 -6.46
CA GLN A 212 11.05 -2.28 -6.45
C GLN A 212 11.67 -1.84 -5.12
N GLY A 213 11.14 -2.29 -3.98
CA GLY A 213 11.73 -2.05 -2.66
C GLY A 213 13.16 -2.58 -2.54
N LEU A 214 13.45 -3.75 -3.11
CA LEU A 214 14.81 -4.31 -3.18
C LEU A 214 15.71 -3.50 -4.14
N MET A 215 15.18 -2.97 -5.25
CA MET A 215 15.92 -2.09 -6.14
C MET A 215 16.31 -0.79 -5.42
N TRP A 216 15.43 -0.20 -4.62
CA TRP A 216 15.76 0.96 -3.80
C TRP A 216 16.87 0.66 -2.78
N GLN A 217 16.82 -0.51 -2.11
CA GLN A 217 17.90 -0.96 -1.25
C GLN A 217 19.23 -1.13 -2.00
N ALA A 218 19.18 -1.54 -3.26
CA ALA A 218 20.36 -1.66 -4.13
C ALA A 218 20.87 -0.31 -4.67
N GLY A 219 20.22 0.80 -4.29
CA GLY A 219 20.60 2.16 -4.70
C GLY A 219 19.94 2.64 -5.99
N SER A 220 19.02 1.86 -6.58
CA SER A 220 18.23 2.29 -7.74
C SER A 220 17.32 3.46 -7.37
N ARG A 221 17.17 4.40 -8.31
CA ARG A 221 16.21 5.49 -8.25
C ARG A 221 15.50 5.57 -9.59
N PRO A 222 14.49 4.71 -9.80
CA PRO A 222 13.90 4.46 -11.11
C PRO A 222 13.16 5.66 -11.68
N TYR A 223 12.75 6.60 -10.84
CA TYR A 223 11.99 7.77 -11.28
C TYR A 223 12.55 9.06 -10.70
N THR A 224 12.34 10.14 -11.47
CA THR A 224 12.39 11.52 -10.97
C THR A 224 11.09 12.18 -11.39
N TYR A 225 10.23 12.50 -10.41
CA TYR A 225 8.90 13.05 -10.63
C TYR A 225 8.59 14.16 -9.63
N ALA A 226 8.02 15.25 -10.15
CA ALA A 226 7.38 16.28 -9.34
C ALA A 226 6.21 16.85 -10.16
N ALA A 227 5.03 16.98 -9.54
CA ALA A 227 3.85 17.51 -10.22
C ALA A 227 4.07 18.92 -10.77
N SER A 228 4.88 19.73 -10.07
CA SER A 228 5.26 21.10 -10.48
C SER A 228 6.17 21.15 -11.71
N LYS A 229 6.79 20.04 -12.11
CA LYS A 229 7.72 19.95 -13.26
C LYS A 229 7.12 19.29 -14.49
N LEU A 230 5.84 18.93 -14.47
CA LEU A 230 5.18 18.34 -15.62
C LEU A 230 5.29 19.21 -16.88
N PRO A 231 5.51 18.62 -18.07
CA PRO A 231 5.47 17.19 -18.38
C PRO A 231 6.82 16.44 -18.25
N ASP A 232 7.85 17.02 -17.65
CA ASP A 232 9.16 16.42 -17.57
C ASP A 232 9.18 15.28 -16.51
N ILE A 233 9.71 14.12 -16.85
CA ILE A 233 9.88 12.96 -15.98
C ILE A 233 11.18 12.21 -16.29
N GLY A 234 11.89 11.78 -15.24
CA GLY A 234 13.00 10.84 -15.37
C GLY A 234 12.52 9.39 -15.24
N VAL A 235 13.00 8.49 -16.11
CA VAL A 235 12.72 7.04 -16.04
C VAL A 235 14.03 6.28 -16.22
N LYS A 236 14.45 5.56 -15.17
CA LYS A 236 15.72 4.81 -15.08
C LYS A 236 15.53 3.43 -14.44
N LEU A 237 14.66 2.62 -15.04
CA LEU A 237 14.32 1.27 -14.53
C LEU A 237 15.42 0.22 -14.80
N ASN A 238 16.45 0.58 -15.53
CA ASN A 238 17.58 -0.29 -15.88
C ASN A 238 18.94 0.23 -15.37
N ASP A 239 18.95 1.00 -14.31
CA ASP A 239 20.19 1.43 -13.66
C ASP A 239 20.95 0.24 -13.02
N ALA A 240 22.17 0.49 -12.54
CA ALA A 240 23.02 -0.56 -11.99
C ALA A 240 22.40 -1.25 -10.75
N GLY A 241 21.63 -0.50 -9.93
CA GLY A 241 20.93 -1.03 -8.76
C GLY A 241 19.82 -2.01 -9.16
N ALA A 242 19.01 -1.62 -10.14
CA ALA A 242 17.93 -2.46 -10.66
C ALA A 242 18.51 -3.75 -11.31
N LYS A 243 19.49 -3.64 -12.19
CA LYS A 243 20.14 -4.79 -12.83
C LYS A 243 20.74 -5.76 -11.81
N LYS A 244 21.41 -5.22 -10.78
CA LYS A 244 21.98 -6.03 -9.69
C LYS A 244 20.93 -6.90 -8.99
N VAL A 245 19.72 -6.37 -8.74
CA VAL A 245 18.64 -7.12 -8.13
C VAL A 245 18.19 -8.26 -9.02
N TYR A 246 17.91 -8.00 -10.30
CA TYR A 246 17.42 -9.04 -11.21
C TYR A 246 18.46 -10.11 -11.54
N ASP A 247 19.73 -9.75 -11.68
CA ASP A 247 20.82 -10.71 -11.85
C ASP A 247 20.94 -11.64 -10.63
N TYR A 248 20.90 -11.07 -9.42
CA TYR A 248 20.99 -11.84 -8.19
C TYR A 248 19.78 -12.78 -8.00
N TRP A 249 18.55 -12.25 -8.09
CA TRP A 249 17.36 -13.06 -7.87
C TRP A 249 17.12 -14.05 -9.02
N GLY A 250 17.44 -13.67 -10.25
CA GLY A 250 17.42 -14.56 -11.40
C GLY A 250 18.37 -15.75 -11.25
N ASP A 251 19.54 -15.54 -10.64
CA ASP A 251 20.45 -16.62 -10.30
C ASP A 251 19.88 -17.55 -9.21
N LEU A 252 19.27 -16.99 -8.16
CA LEU A 252 18.60 -17.81 -7.13
C LEU A 252 17.46 -18.66 -7.71
N VAL A 253 16.65 -18.09 -8.61
CA VAL A 253 15.56 -18.81 -9.30
C VAL A 253 16.13 -19.94 -10.16
N LYS A 254 17.14 -19.67 -11.00
CA LYS A 254 17.78 -20.68 -11.87
C LYS A 254 18.34 -21.85 -11.07
N ASN A 255 18.88 -21.58 -9.88
CA ASN A 255 19.44 -22.59 -9.00
C ASN A 255 18.40 -23.21 -8.05
N LYS A 256 17.11 -22.89 -8.19
CA LYS A 256 16.00 -23.39 -7.35
C LYS A 256 16.19 -23.12 -5.85
N LEU A 257 16.86 -22.03 -5.51
CA LEU A 257 17.11 -21.61 -4.13
C LEU A 257 15.94 -20.83 -3.53
N VAL A 258 15.09 -20.29 -4.39
CA VAL A 258 13.85 -19.59 -4.06
C VAL A 258 12.72 -20.16 -4.91
N ASP A 259 11.50 -20.07 -4.38
CA ASP A 259 10.27 -20.44 -5.10
C ASP A 259 9.76 -19.24 -5.94
N THR A 260 8.75 -19.44 -6.77
CA THR A 260 8.21 -18.44 -7.69
C THR A 260 6.68 -18.46 -7.74
N GLN A 261 6.05 -18.63 -6.58
CA GLN A 261 4.59 -18.57 -6.46
C GLN A 261 4.09 -17.11 -6.55
N SER A 262 2.84 -16.93 -6.87
CA SER A 262 2.19 -15.64 -6.72
C SER A 262 1.99 -15.31 -5.25
N TYR A 263 2.32 -14.07 -4.84
CA TYR A 263 2.06 -13.58 -3.49
C TYR A 263 0.56 -13.54 -3.19
N ALA A 264 0.23 -13.53 -1.90
CA ALA A 264 -1.14 -13.44 -1.40
C ALA A 264 -2.07 -14.57 -1.86
N THR A 265 -1.55 -15.67 -2.38
CA THR A 265 -2.32 -16.86 -2.73
C THR A 265 -2.38 -17.87 -1.58
N THR A 266 -3.35 -18.78 -1.62
CA THR A 266 -3.47 -19.87 -0.66
C THR A 266 -2.20 -20.72 -0.62
N ASP A 267 -1.57 -21.00 -1.76
CA ASP A 267 -0.36 -21.83 -1.85
C ASP A 267 0.84 -21.13 -1.24
N PHE A 268 0.98 -19.81 -1.44
CA PHE A 268 2.00 -19.01 -0.78
C PHE A 268 1.83 -19.05 0.76
N TYR A 269 0.61 -18.84 1.26
CA TYR A 269 0.32 -18.85 2.69
C TYR A 269 0.52 -20.24 3.31
N ASN A 270 0.16 -21.30 2.59
CA ASN A 270 0.44 -22.67 2.99
C ASN A 270 1.96 -22.93 3.05
N GLY A 271 2.74 -22.35 2.14
CA GLY A 271 4.19 -22.41 2.14
C GLY A 271 4.81 -21.82 3.41
N LEU A 272 4.34 -20.64 3.85
CA LEU A 272 4.76 -20.00 5.10
C LEU A 272 4.38 -20.87 6.33
N SER A 273 3.18 -21.44 6.33
CA SER A 273 2.67 -22.24 7.45
C SER A 273 3.34 -23.61 7.55
N SER A 274 3.58 -24.30 6.44
CA SER A 274 4.14 -25.64 6.39
C SER A 274 5.65 -25.68 6.67
N GLY A 275 6.34 -24.57 6.44
CA GLY A 275 7.80 -24.49 6.47
C GLY A 275 8.45 -24.80 5.13
N LYS A 276 7.72 -24.71 4.02
CA LYS A 276 8.27 -24.67 2.66
C LYS A 276 9.22 -23.50 2.51
N TYR A 277 8.91 -22.35 3.13
CA TYR A 277 9.75 -21.16 3.16
C TYR A 277 10.40 -20.97 4.53
N ALA A 278 11.74 -20.85 4.54
CA ALA A 278 12.52 -20.60 5.75
C ALA A 278 12.51 -19.11 6.16
N THR A 279 12.28 -18.21 5.20
CA THR A 279 12.15 -16.78 5.45
C THR A 279 10.93 -16.19 4.72
N TYR A 280 10.49 -15.03 5.21
CA TYR A 280 9.53 -14.13 4.56
C TYR A 280 10.12 -12.73 4.60
N ILE A 281 10.53 -12.23 3.46
CA ILE A 281 11.03 -10.86 3.32
C ILE A 281 9.84 -9.98 3.02
N ALA A 282 9.52 -9.07 3.93
CA ALA A 282 8.36 -8.20 3.76
C ALA A 282 8.51 -6.88 4.52
N ALA A 283 7.55 -6.01 4.33
CA ALA A 283 7.44 -4.71 4.94
C ALA A 283 7.00 -4.76 6.42
N GLY A 284 6.99 -3.60 7.09
CA GLY A 284 6.60 -3.45 8.49
C GLY A 284 5.17 -3.90 8.83
N TRP A 285 4.27 -3.96 7.83
CA TRP A 285 2.93 -4.54 7.94
C TRP A 285 2.90 -6.08 7.76
N GLY A 286 3.96 -6.66 7.21
CA GLY A 286 4.10 -8.11 6.96
C GLY A 286 3.91 -9.00 8.19
N PRO A 287 4.36 -8.63 9.41
CA PRO A 287 4.10 -9.37 10.63
C PRO A 287 2.63 -9.66 10.88
N GLY A 288 1.73 -8.71 10.57
CA GLY A 288 0.28 -8.88 10.70
C GLY A 288 -0.26 -9.95 9.77
N TYR A 289 0.11 -9.90 8.49
CA TYR A 289 -0.25 -10.94 7.53
C TYR A 289 0.28 -12.31 7.95
N LEU A 290 1.57 -12.40 8.26
CA LEU A 290 2.20 -13.64 8.66
C LEU A 290 1.50 -14.28 9.87
N SER A 291 1.21 -13.49 10.91
CA SER A 291 0.54 -13.97 12.11
C SER A 291 -0.90 -14.43 11.83
N SER A 292 -1.58 -13.83 10.87
CA SER A 292 -2.96 -14.19 10.50
C SER A 292 -3.04 -15.50 9.73
N VAL A 293 -2.09 -15.76 8.81
CA VAL A 293 -2.11 -16.93 7.90
C VAL A 293 -1.31 -18.12 8.44
N ALA A 294 -0.28 -17.88 9.24
CA ALA A 294 0.61 -18.92 9.75
C ALA A 294 0.45 -19.16 11.27
N LYS A 295 -0.77 -19.05 11.83
CA LYS A 295 -1.07 -19.14 13.27
C LYS A 295 -0.43 -20.34 13.98
N LYS A 296 -0.35 -21.50 13.33
CA LYS A 296 0.26 -22.74 13.88
C LYS A 296 1.77 -22.64 14.07
N THR A 297 2.40 -21.58 13.58
CA THR A 297 3.85 -21.34 13.69
C THR A 297 4.19 -20.25 14.70
N ALA A 298 3.24 -19.84 15.53
CA ALA A 298 3.46 -18.86 16.59
C ALA A 298 4.66 -19.27 17.47
N GLY A 299 5.47 -18.29 17.85
CA GLY A 299 6.69 -18.49 18.63
C GLY A 299 7.92 -18.96 17.83
N LYS A 300 7.74 -19.43 16.58
CA LYS A 300 8.82 -20.00 15.74
C LYS A 300 9.49 -18.97 14.83
N TRP A 301 8.93 -17.79 14.68
CA TRP A 301 9.46 -16.72 13.83
C TRP A 301 10.32 -15.73 14.63
N ARG A 302 11.28 -15.11 13.93
CA ARG A 302 12.05 -13.96 14.41
C ARG A 302 12.21 -12.98 13.26
N VAL A 303 12.57 -11.74 13.58
CA VAL A 303 12.85 -10.68 12.61
C VAL A 303 14.32 -10.28 12.70
N ALA A 304 14.95 -10.16 11.56
CA ALA A 304 16.31 -9.66 11.38
C ALA A 304 16.30 -8.50 10.37
N PRO A 305 17.30 -7.60 10.39
CA PRO A 305 17.47 -6.61 9.33
C PRO A 305 17.51 -7.26 7.95
N LEU A 306 17.11 -6.50 6.93
CA LEU A 306 17.23 -6.93 5.55
C LEU A 306 18.71 -7.18 5.21
N PRO A 307 19.08 -8.32 4.60
CA PRO A 307 20.47 -8.57 4.20
C PRO A 307 21.02 -7.45 3.35
N GLN A 308 22.29 -7.10 3.55
CA GLN A 308 22.93 -5.99 2.87
C GLN A 308 23.71 -6.44 1.64
N TRP A 309 23.88 -5.57 0.65
CA TRP A 309 24.73 -5.85 -0.52
C TRP A 309 26.21 -5.85 -0.18
N THR A 310 26.60 -5.17 0.89
CA THR A 310 27.98 -5.07 1.38
C THR A 310 27.97 -5.26 2.88
N ALA A 311 28.92 -5.98 3.42
CA ALA A 311 29.07 -6.17 4.86
C ALA A 311 29.19 -4.81 5.59
N GLY A 312 28.42 -4.68 6.68
CA GLY A 312 28.35 -3.41 7.43
C GLY A 312 27.50 -2.32 6.76
N GLY A 313 26.87 -2.60 5.61
CA GLY A 313 25.94 -1.67 4.94
C GLY A 313 24.69 -1.41 5.78
N ASN A 314 24.00 -0.30 5.48
CA ASN A 314 22.74 0.09 6.12
C ASN A 314 21.73 0.63 5.08
N ALA A 315 21.73 0.08 3.86
CA ALA A 315 20.77 0.44 2.83
C ALA A 315 19.41 -0.20 3.13
N GLN A 316 18.35 0.58 3.01
CA GLN A 316 17.01 0.14 3.33
C GLN A 316 16.12 0.16 2.09
N GLY A 317 15.15 -0.77 2.06
CA GLY A 317 14.07 -0.83 1.08
C GLY A 317 12.74 -0.50 1.73
N ASP A 318 11.81 -0.05 0.89
CA ASP A 318 10.43 0.21 1.28
C ASP A 318 9.48 -0.52 0.34
N TRP A 319 8.42 -1.10 0.90
CA TRP A 319 7.39 -1.76 0.10
C TRP A 319 6.01 -1.32 0.57
N GLY A 320 5.41 -0.43 -0.23
CA GLY A 320 4.10 0.14 0.06
C GLY A 320 4.16 1.32 1.03
N GLY A 321 3.17 1.41 1.87
CA GLY A 321 2.90 2.57 2.71
C GLY A 321 1.74 3.38 2.17
N SER A 322 1.03 4.06 3.05
CA SER A 322 -0.24 4.69 2.72
C SER A 322 -0.46 6.01 3.44
N SER A 323 -1.47 6.71 2.98
CA SER A 323 -1.79 8.08 3.38
C SER A 323 -3.29 8.34 3.33
N PHE A 324 -3.75 9.45 3.92
CA PHE A 324 -5.07 10.01 3.69
C PHE A 324 -4.96 11.25 2.82
N ALA A 325 -5.63 11.21 1.67
CA ALA A 325 -5.76 12.34 0.75
C ALA A 325 -7.18 12.91 0.78
N VAL A 326 -7.32 14.21 0.53
CA VAL A 326 -8.61 14.88 0.37
C VAL A 326 -8.90 15.04 -1.11
N THR A 327 -10.12 14.71 -1.56
CA THR A 327 -10.50 14.84 -2.96
C THR A 327 -10.97 16.25 -3.28
N THR A 328 -10.82 16.68 -4.55
CA THR A 328 -11.33 17.98 -5.00
C THR A 328 -12.85 18.05 -5.07
N GLN A 329 -13.57 16.95 -4.88
CA GLN A 329 -15.05 16.93 -4.86
C GLN A 329 -15.64 17.25 -3.48
N THR A 330 -14.82 17.36 -2.42
CA THR A 330 -15.30 17.70 -1.09
C THR A 330 -15.95 19.11 -1.08
N LYS A 331 -17.03 19.24 -0.34
CA LYS A 331 -17.67 20.51 -0.04
C LYS A 331 -17.21 21.11 1.30
N HIS A 332 -16.40 20.35 2.05
CA HIS A 332 -15.92 20.66 3.39
C HIS A 332 -14.39 20.54 3.48
N PRO A 333 -13.62 21.33 2.68
CA PRO A 333 -12.19 21.13 2.54
C PRO A 333 -11.41 21.32 3.85
N LYS A 334 -11.88 22.18 4.74
CA LYS A 334 -11.26 22.40 6.06
C LYS A 334 -11.46 21.20 6.98
N GLU A 335 -12.71 20.75 7.11
CA GLU A 335 -13.07 19.62 7.96
C GLU A 335 -12.52 18.30 7.42
N ALA A 336 -12.51 18.10 6.10
CA ALA A 336 -11.89 16.95 5.44
C ALA A 336 -10.38 16.93 5.69
N THR A 337 -9.70 18.08 5.62
CA THR A 337 -8.28 18.19 5.96
C THR A 337 -8.04 17.87 7.44
N GLN A 338 -8.90 18.34 8.34
CA GLN A 338 -8.83 18.01 9.76
C GLN A 338 -8.96 16.49 9.96
N VAL A 339 -9.94 15.83 9.35
CA VAL A 339 -10.14 14.39 9.42
C VAL A 339 -8.90 13.64 8.92
N ALA A 340 -8.36 14.00 7.75
CA ALA A 340 -7.17 13.37 7.20
C ALA A 340 -5.95 13.48 8.15
N ARG A 341 -5.79 14.61 8.85
CA ARG A 341 -4.70 14.87 9.79
C ARG A 341 -4.85 14.15 11.13
N GLU A 342 -6.08 13.92 11.59
CA GLU A 342 -6.36 13.54 12.98
C GLU A 342 -6.86 12.10 13.14
N LEU A 343 -7.32 11.41 12.08
CA LEU A 343 -7.81 10.03 12.16
C LEU A 343 -6.77 9.08 12.78
N PHE A 344 -5.54 9.16 12.33
CA PHE A 344 -4.39 8.54 12.99
C PHE A 344 -3.49 9.62 13.59
N GLY A 345 -2.90 10.48 12.78
CA GLY A 345 -2.04 11.57 13.21
C GLY A 345 -1.12 11.21 14.36
N THR A 346 -1.26 11.93 15.47
CA THR A 346 -0.57 11.65 16.74
C THR A 346 -1.50 11.02 17.80
N SER A 347 -2.69 10.54 17.42
CA SER A 347 -3.67 9.96 18.34
C SER A 347 -3.17 8.60 18.88
N GLU A 348 -2.74 8.58 20.15
CA GLU A 348 -2.33 7.34 20.81
C GLU A 348 -3.45 6.29 20.84
N ALA A 349 -4.70 6.70 20.99
CA ALA A 349 -5.84 5.78 21.04
C ALA A 349 -6.05 5.08 19.68
N ALA A 350 -6.02 5.84 18.57
CA ALA A 350 -6.10 5.29 17.22
C ALA A 350 -4.92 4.37 16.93
N TRP A 351 -3.70 4.78 17.30
CA TRP A 351 -2.51 3.99 17.06
C TRP A 351 -2.43 2.73 17.93
N LYS A 352 -2.98 2.71 19.15
CA LYS A 352 -3.12 1.47 19.93
C LYS A 352 -3.96 0.44 19.17
N ILE A 353 -5.07 0.87 18.55
CA ILE A 353 -5.88 -0.01 17.69
C ILE A 353 -5.07 -0.50 16.50
N GLY A 354 -4.43 0.42 15.75
CA GLY A 354 -3.63 0.11 14.57
C GLY A 354 -2.47 -0.85 14.89
N ILE A 355 -1.71 -0.58 15.96
CA ILE A 355 -0.55 -1.37 16.36
C ILE A 355 -0.95 -2.74 16.90
N ASP A 356 -1.94 -2.79 17.80
CA ASP A 356 -2.26 -4.02 18.53
C ASP A 356 -3.06 -5.02 17.70
N GLN A 357 -3.96 -4.53 16.87
CA GLN A 357 -4.93 -5.35 16.17
C GLN A 357 -4.68 -5.46 14.66
N ALA A 358 -3.96 -4.48 14.07
CA ALA A 358 -3.73 -4.41 12.63
C ALA A 358 -2.25 -4.49 12.24
N TYR A 359 -1.32 -4.41 13.18
CA TYR A 359 0.13 -4.38 12.94
C TYR A 359 0.55 -3.24 11.99
N LEU A 360 -0.16 -2.12 12.01
CA LEU A 360 0.22 -0.95 11.21
C LEU A 360 1.56 -0.40 11.69
N PHE A 361 2.36 0.04 10.74
CA PHE A 361 3.67 0.62 11.00
C PHE A 361 3.60 2.15 10.91
N PRO A 362 3.60 2.88 12.05
CA PRO A 362 3.40 4.33 12.06
C PRO A 362 4.53 5.09 11.39
N LEU A 363 4.19 6.18 10.67
CA LEU A 363 5.15 7.13 10.12
C LEU A 363 5.21 8.45 10.91
N SER A 364 4.32 8.61 11.87
CA SER A 364 4.32 9.75 12.80
C SER A 364 5.45 9.58 13.82
N ASN A 365 6.40 10.53 13.87
CA ASN A 365 7.59 10.49 14.72
C ASN A 365 7.27 10.27 16.21
N PRO A 366 6.26 10.92 16.83
CA PRO A 366 5.90 10.67 18.23
C PRO A 366 5.49 9.22 18.50
N ILE A 367 4.76 8.60 17.57
CA ILE A 367 4.29 7.21 17.71
C ILE A 367 5.42 6.23 17.36
N LEU A 368 6.09 6.45 16.24
CA LEU A 368 7.20 5.60 15.74
C LEU A 368 8.31 5.44 16.79
N ASN A 369 8.69 6.54 17.42
CA ASN A 369 9.77 6.57 18.42
C ASN A 369 9.27 6.35 19.86
N GLY A 370 7.96 6.29 20.06
CA GLY A 370 7.34 6.04 21.36
C GLY A 370 7.64 4.63 21.86
N SER A 371 7.83 4.48 23.20
CA SER A 371 8.13 3.19 23.82
C SER A 371 7.03 2.16 23.62
N TYR A 372 5.78 2.61 23.55
CA TYR A 372 4.62 1.73 23.30
C TYR A 372 4.79 0.92 21.99
N PHE A 373 5.19 1.57 20.91
CA PHE A 373 5.43 0.91 19.62
C PHE A 373 6.80 0.22 19.60
N ARG A 374 7.86 0.98 19.89
CA ARG A 374 9.23 0.51 19.74
C ARG A 374 9.58 -0.71 20.61
N ASP A 375 9.09 -0.72 21.87
CA ASP A 375 9.46 -1.73 22.84
C ASP A 375 8.41 -2.84 22.99
N LYS A 376 7.35 -2.83 22.16
CA LYS A 376 6.31 -3.85 22.13
C LYS A 376 6.88 -5.23 21.85
N LYS A 377 6.51 -6.20 22.69
CA LYS A 377 6.81 -7.62 22.50
C LYS A 377 5.69 -8.29 21.71
N TYR A 378 6.04 -9.17 20.80
CA TYR A 378 5.09 -9.88 19.97
C TYR A 378 5.22 -11.39 20.19
N ASP A 379 4.22 -12.03 20.77
CA ASP A 379 4.23 -13.46 21.12
C ASP A 379 4.39 -14.35 19.89
N PHE A 380 3.80 -13.97 18.75
CA PHE A 380 3.98 -14.66 17.48
C PHE A 380 5.45 -14.76 17.08
N PHE A 381 6.25 -13.79 17.46
CA PHE A 381 7.71 -13.75 17.24
C PHE A 381 8.50 -14.18 18.49
N GLY A 382 7.91 -15.01 19.36
CA GLY A 382 8.56 -15.53 20.58
C GLY A 382 8.97 -14.46 21.56
N GLY A 383 8.17 -13.42 21.71
CA GLY A 383 8.41 -12.29 22.61
C GLY A 383 9.43 -11.28 22.11
N GLN A 384 9.87 -11.37 20.83
CA GLN A 384 10.81 -10.40 20.26
C GLN A 384 10.17 -9.02 20.13
N GLN A 385 10.94 -7.98 20.40
CA GLN A 385 10.62 -6.58 20.13
C GLN A 385 10.96 -6.26 18.66
N ILE A 386 10.12 -6.71 17.72
CA ILE A 386 10.42 -6.66 16.28
C ILE A 386 10.61 -5.22 15.77
N ASN A 387 9.97 -4.26 16.42
CA ASN A 387 10.08 -2.85 16.03
C ASN A 387 11.48 -2.26 16.28
N LYS A 388 12.30 -2.91 17.12
CA LYS A 388 13.72 -2.56 17.22
C LYS A 388 14.54 -2.89 15.97
N VAL A 389 13.97 -3.69 15.05
CA VAL A 389 14.50 -3.93 13.71
C VAL A 389 13.87 -2.97 12.69
N PHE A 390 12.55 -2.84 12.70
CA PHE A 390 11.84 -2.04 11.70
C PHE A 390 12.01 -0.52 11.87
N VAL A 391 12.10 0.01 13.10
CA VAL A 391 12.26 1.46 13.31
C VAL A 391 13.61 1.99 12.76
N PRO A 392 14.77 1.35 13.03
CA PRO A 392 16.01 1.74 12.35
C PRO A 392 15.93 1.61 10.83
N ALA A 393 15.23 0.58 10.30
CA ALA A 393 15.02 0.44 8.87
C ALA A 393 14.23 1.63 8.29
N ALA A 394 13.13 2.03 8.93
CA ALA A 394 12.35 3.18 8.52
C ALA A 394 13.16 4.48 8.51
N ASN A 395 13.96 4.70 9.56
CA ASN A 395 14.80 5.89 9.67
C ASN A 395 15.96 5.90 8.64
N GLY A 396 16.32 4.76 8.09
CA GLY A 396 17.38 4.60 7.09
C GLY A 396 16.89 4.64 5.63
N ILE A 397 15.59 4.74 5.38
CA ILE A 397 15.06 4.82 4.02
C ILE A 397 15.47 6.16 3.39
N GLY A 398 16.14 6.09 2.24
CA GLY A 398 16.45 7.27 1.43
C GLY A 398 15.22 7.72 0.63
N GLY A 399 15.21 9.00 0.21
CA GLY A 399 14.16 9.52 -0.66
C GLY A 399 14.07 8.78 -2.00
N PHE A 400 12.87 8.62 -2.51
CA PHE A 400 12.57 8.04 -3.82
C PHE A 400 11.27 8.64 -4.35
N ASP A 401 11.08 8.57 -5.66
CA ASP A 401 9.88 9.07 -6.31
C ASP A 401 9.09 7.92 -6.94
N TRP A 402 7.77 8.08 -6.99
CA TRP A 402 6.85 7.19 -7.69
C TRP A 402 6.52 7.75 -9.08
N SER A 403 6.10 6.85 -9.96
CA SER A 403 5.66 7.20 -11.30
C SER A 403 4.16 7.54 -11.35
N PRO A 404 3.70 8.52 -12.14
CA PRO A 404 2.27 8.74 -12.37
C PRO A 404 1.60 7.66 -13.23
N PHE A 405 2.34 6.64 -13.65
CA PHE A 405 1.88 5.44 -14.36
C PHE A 405 2.44 4.15 -13.73
N GLN A 406 2.46 4.11 -12.40
CA GLN A 406 3.07 3.02 -11.64
C GLN A 406 2.42 1.67 -11.93
N ASP A 407 1.09 1.61 -12.09
CA ASP A 407 0.37 0.39 -12.47
C ASP A 407 0.89 -0.20 -13.78
N PHE A 408 1.12 0.66 -14.78
CA PHE A 408 1.69 0.22 -16.05
C PHE A 408 3.10 -0.35 -15.88
N ALA A 409 3.91 0.28 -15.05
CA ALA A 409 5.28 -0.18 -14.78
C ALA A 409 5.26 -1.53 -14.04
N TYR A 410 4.41 -1.73 -13.05
CA TYR A 410 4.27 -3.00 -12.32
C TYR A 410 3.76 -4.14 -13.21
N ASN A 411 2.76 -3.86 -14.05
CA ASN A 411 2.24 -4.85 -15.02
C ASN A 411 3.30 -5.24 -16.05
N THR A 412 4.09 -4.26 -16.52
CA THR A 412 5.19 -4.51 -17.46
C THR A 412 6.29 -5.35 -16.81
N ASP A 413 6.71 -5.00 -15.59
CA ASP A 413 7.67 -5.75 -14.80
C ASP A 413 7.21 -7.21 -14.59
N THR A 414 5.97 -7.40 -14.15
CA THR A 414 5.36 -8.73 -13.96
C THR A 414 5.36 -9.55 -15.25
N SER A 415 5.04 -8.93 -16.38
CA SER A 415 5.08 -9.58 -17.69
C SER A 415 6.49 -10.02 -18.10
N GLU A 416 7.49 -9.15 -17.94
CA GLU A 416 8.88 -9.47 -18.29
C GLU A 416 9.49 -10.51 -17.35
N VAL A 417 9.17 -10.46 -16.05
CA VAL A 417 9.52 -11.51 -15.08
C VAL A 417 8.88 -12.85 -15.48
N GLY A 418 7.60 -12.85 -15.88
CA GLY A 418 6.92 -14.05 -16.37
C GLY A 418 7.61 -14.68 -17.58
N LYS A 419 8.07 -13.85 -18.54
CA LYS A 419 8.87 -14.32 -19.68
C LYS A 419 10.23 -14.90 -19.24
N ALA A 420 10.89 -14.27 -18.28
CA ALA A 420 12.17 -14.78 -17.74
C ALA A 420 12.02 -16.12 -17.03
N LEU A 421 10.94 -16.29 -16.26
CA LEU A 421 10.59 -17.57 -15.60
C LEU A 421 10.32 -18.69 -16.60
N GLN A 422 9.75 -18.36 -17.77
CA GLN A 422 9.49 -19.30 -18.86
C GLN A 422 10.71 -19.51 -19.78
N GLY A 423 11.84 -18.84 -19.51
CA GLY A 423 13.04 -18.93 -20.35
C GLY A 423 12.94 -18.20 -21.71
N GLN A 424 11.93 -17.36 -21.90
CA GLN A 424 11.68 -16.59 -23.13
C GLN A 424 12.55 -15.32 -23.22
N THR A 425 13.07 -14.83 -22.09
CA THR A 425 14.01 -13.73 -22.01
C THR A 425 15.09 -14.02 -20.96
N ALA A 426 16.24 -13.39 -21.09
CA ALA A 426 17.30 -13.49 -20.08
C ALA A 426 16.95 -12.59 -18.88
N TRP A 427 17.27 -13.02 -17.65
CA TRP A 427 17.10 -12.20 -16.46
C TRP A 427 17.81 -10.85 -16.54
N SER A 428 19.00 -10.82 -17.14
CA SER A 428 19.77 -9.58 -17.38
C SER A 428 19.11 -8.59 -18.35
N SER A 429 18.11 -9.04 -19.15
CA SER A 429 17.37 -8.19 -20.09
C SER A 429 16.05 -7.69 -19.56
N VAL A 430 15.57 -8.20 -18.41
CA VAL A 430 14.26 -7.81 -17.86
C VAL A 430 14.16 -6.30 -17.67
N ASN A 431 15.15 -5.68 -17.01
CA ASN A 431 15.13 -4.25 -16.74
C ASN A 431 15.19 -3.40 -18.01
N ASP A 432 15.96 -3.81 -19.03
CA ASP A 432 16.04 -3.07 -20.29
C ASP A 432 14.70 -3.13 -21.03
N ASN A 433 14.04 -4.30 -21.05
CA ASN A 433 12.72 -4.46 -21.65
C ASN A 433 11.65 -3.62 -20.93
N VAL A 434 11.68 -3.59 -19.58
CA VAL A 434 10.77 -2.77 -18.79
C VAL A 434 11.03 -1.28 -19.05
N GLN A 435 12.29 -0.85 -19.03
CA GLN A 435 12.71 0.52 -19.34
C GLN A 435 12.14 1.01 -20.68
N ASP A 436 12.33 0.23 -21.72
CA ASP A 436 11.91 0.62 -23.07
C ASP A 436 10.39 0.74 -23.20
N GLN A 437 9.64 -0.21 -22.61
CA GLN A 437 8.18 -0.19 -22.64
C GLN A 437 7.61 0.96 -21.82
N VAL A 438 8.12 1.19 -20.59
CA VAL A 438 7.65 2.28 -19.72
C VAL A 438 8.00 3.65 -20.30
N THR A 439 9.22 3.82 -20.86
CA THR A 439 9.63 5.06 -21.56
C THR A 439 8.72 5.34 -22.75
N SER A 440 8.45 4.31 -23.58
CA SER A 440 7.56 4.44 -24.73
C SER A 440 6.12 4.79 -24.32
N TYR A 441 5.63 4.18 -23.25
CA TYR A 441 4.30 4.51 -22.70
C TYR A 441 4.24 5.95 -22.21
N ALA A 442 5.20 6.39 -21.42
CA ALA A 442 5.26 7.76 -20.90
C ALA A 442 5.27 8.80 -22.05
N ALA A 443 6.08 8.58 -23.07
CA ALA A 443 6.12 9.46 -24.25
C ALA A 443 4.76 9.52 -24.98
N LYS A 444 4.05 8.39 -25.12
CA LYS A 444 2.70 8.34 -25.72
C LYS A 444 1.65 9.07 -24.86
N GLN A 445 1.85 9.16 -23.55
CA GLN A 445 1.00 9.93 -22.64
C GLN A 445 1.34 11.43 -22.64
N GLY A 446 2.32 11.87 -23.44
CA GLY A 446 2.70 13.29 -23.56
C GLY A 446 3.79 13.75 -22.60
N PHE A 447 4.44 12.83 -21.88
CA PHE A 447 5.57 13.19 -21.03
C PHE A 447 6.85 13.39 -21.84
N LYS A 448 7.70 14.31 -21.38
CA LYS A 448 9.07 14.49 -21.85
C LYS A 448 9.98 13.65 -20.97
N VAL A 449 10.40 12.50 -21.49
CA VAL A 449 11.15 11.51 -20.72
C VAL A 449 12.66 11.76 -20.83
N SER A 450 13.33 11.91 -19.68
CA SER A 450 14.80 11.82 -19.53
C SER A 450 15.19 10.43 -19.03
N LYS A 451 16.34 9.93 -19.52
CA LYS A 451 16.91 8.63 -19.15
C LYS A 451 18.03 8.78 -18.13
#